data_1f7675204b2db445cffa78e5552c5194
#
_entry.id   1f7675204b2db445cffa78e5552c5194
#
_cell.length_a   1.000
_cell.length_b   1.000
_cell.length_c   1.000
_cell.angle_alpha   90.00
_cell.angle_beta   90.00
_cell.angle_gamma   90.00
#
_symmetry.space_group_name_H-M   'P 1'
#
loop_
_entity.id
_entity.type
_entity.pdbx_description
1 polymer ?
#
loop_
_entity_poly.entity_id
_entity_poly.type
_entity_poly.pdbx_seq_one_letter_code
_entity_poly.pdbx_strand_id
1 'polypeptide(L)'
;MPSTSVRLWDPVVRLFHLSIAGVFVANYFFNEAGDAWHVWLGYYAMGWLLVRLVWGFVGPRSARWADFWPTPTRLIAHARSLIAGRPEHRLGHSPMGALVMLLMLLAMFIAGLSGWAMEEVDALWGADWPLQVHEIAVDSLLVLVCLHIVAALFESFLLRDNLPLSMLTGRRRRLPDDPPR
;
A
#
# COMPACT_ATOMS: atom_id res chain seq x y z
N MET A 1 -25.83 -20.74 -0.22
CA MET A 1 -26.38 -19.52 0.40
C MET A 1 -25.86 -18.31 -0.36
N PRO A 2 -26.67 -17.29 -0.64
CA PRO A 2 -26.20 -16.11 -1.38
C PRO A 2 -25.14 -15.38 -0.57
N SER A 3 -23.97 -15.15 -1.18
CA SER A 3 -22.92 -14.37 -0.59
C SER A 3 -23.33 -12.89 -0.56
N THR A 4 -23.43 -12.29 0.60
CA THR A 4 -23.70 -10.86 0.74
C THR A 4 -22.40 -10.08 0.51
N SER A 5 -22.45 -9.03 -0.31
CA SER A 5 -21.31 -8.12 -0.47
C SER A 5 -21.38 -6.99 0.54
N VAL A 6 -20.25 -6.67 1.18
CA VAL A 6 -20.12 -5.58 2.15
C VAL A 6 -19.20 -4.51 1.59
N ARG A 7 -19.56 -3.23 1.74
CA ARG A 7 -18.69 -2.11 1.41
C ARG A 7 -17.57 -2.04 2.46
N LEU A 8 -16.33 -2.31 2.03
CA LEU A 8 -15.18 -2.38 2.91
C LEU A 8 -14.27 -1.17 2.76
N TRP A 9 -13.87 -0.85 1.52
CA TRP A 9 -12.92 0.22 1.25
C TRP A 9 -13.64 1.55 1.07
N ASP A 10 -13.24 2.54 1.84
CA ASP A 10 -13.76 3.89 1.69
C ASP A 10 -13.17 4.60 0.45
N PRO A 11 -13.85 5.65 -0.06
CA PRO A 11 -13.42 6.33 -1.27
C PRO A 11 -12.02 6.95 -1.17
N VAL A 12 -11.62 7.46 0.01
CA VAL A 12 -10.32 8.11 0.20
C VAL A 12 -9.19 7.09 0.05
N VAL A 13 -9.30 5.92 0.71
CA VAL A 13 -8.30 4.85 0.59
C VAL A 13 -8.21 4.34 -0.85
N ARG A 14 -9.33 4.22 -1.53
CA ARG A 14 -9.36 3.79 -2.95
C ARG A 14 -8.71 4.81 -3.87
N LEU A 15 -9.05 6.08 -3.70
CA LEU A 15 -8.48 7.17 -4.50
C LEU A 15 -6.97 7.29 -4.24
N PHE A 16 -6.55 7.24 -2.98
CA PHE A 16 -5.14 7.16 -2.61
C PHE A 16 -4.44 6.02 -3.36
N HIS A 17 -4.97 4.79 -3.26
CA HIS A 17 -4.34 3.62 -3.86
C HIS A 17 -4.20 3.75 -5.39
N LEU A 18 -5.27 4.16 -6.07
CA LEU A 18 -5.26 4.31 -7.53
C LEU A 18 -4.34 5.45 -7.99
N SER A 19 -4.35 6.57 -7.27
CA SER A 19 -3.45 7.70 -7.56
C SER A 19 -1.99 7.30 -7.39
N ILE A 20 -1.63 6.66 -6.28
CA ILE A 20 -0.25 6.24 -6.03
C ILE A 20 0.20 5.16 -7.00
N ALA A 21 -0.65 4.19 -7.32
CA ALA A 21 -0.33 3.18 -8.34
C ALA A 21 -0.09 3.81 -9.71
N GLY A 22 -0.93 4.78 -10.10
CA GLY A 22 -0.75 5.52 -11.35
C GLY A 22 0.54 6.35 -11.38
N VAL A 23 0.85 7.07 -10.28
CA VAL A 23 2.10 7.84 -10.16
C VAL A 23 3.31 6.92 -10.20
N PHE A 24 3.29 5.80 -9.47
CA PHE A 24 4.40 4.85 -9.47
C PHE A 24 4.67 4.33 -10.89
N VAL A 25 3.62 3.89 -11.59
CA VAL A 25 3.76 3.41 -12.97
C VAL A 25 4.26 4.52 -13.91
N ALA A 26 3.73 5.73 -13.79
CA ALA A 26 4.16 6.87 -14.63
C ALA A 26 5.63 7.22 -14.39
N ASN A 27 6.04 7.39 -13.13
CA ASN A 27 7.41 7.81 -12.80
C ASN A 27 8.45 6.72 -13.01
N TYR A 28 8.08 5.45 -12.80
CA TYR A 28 9.04 4.36 -12.92
C TYR A 28 9.27 3.92 -14.38
N PHE A 29 8.22 3.94 -15.22
CA PHE A 29 8.28 3.35 -16.55
C PHE A 29 8.21 4.36 -17.70
N PHE A 30 7.72 5.58 -17.47
CA PHE A 30 7.41 6.51 -18.55
C PHE A 30 8.07 7.88 -18.43
N ASN A 31 8.45 8.32 -17.24
CA ASN A 31 9.12 9.62 -17.04
C ASN A 31 10.63 9.41 -16.86
N GLU A 32 11.42 10.35 -17.34
CA GLU A 32 12.85 10.40 -17.06
C GLU A 32 13.08 10.90 -15.63
N ALA A 33 14.10 10.32 -14.96
CA ALA A 33 14.49 10.71 -13.61
C ALA A 33 14.92 12.21 -13.59
N GLY A 34 14.36 12.98 -12.66
CA GLY A 34 14.64 14.43 -12.55
C GLY A 34 13.90 15.31 -13.56
N ASP A 35 13.10 14.76 -14.46
CA ASP A 35 12.25 15.56 -15.34
C ASP A 35 11.13 16.26 -14.54
N ALA A 36 10.64 17.38 -15.05
CA ALA A 36 9.61 18.19 -14.41
C ALA A 36 8.35 17.36 -14.03
N TRP A 37 7.91 16.45 -14.90
CA TRP A 37 6.80 15.57 -14.62
C TRP A 37 7.10 14.57 -13.49
N HIS A 38 8.31 14.03 -13.44
CA HIS A 38 8.76 13.15 -12.36
C HIS A 38 8.67 13.87 -11.01
N VAL A 39 9.20 15.09 -10.94
CA VAL A 39 9.21 15.92 -9.72
C VAL A 39 7.78 16.27 -9.28
N TRP A 40 6.93 16.77 -10.19
CA TRP A 40 5.55 17.14 -9.88
C TRP A 40 4.71 15.95 -9.40
N LEU A 41 4.83 14.80 -10.05
CA LEU A 41 4.16 13.57 -9.62
C LEU A 41 4.71 13.05 -8.29
N GLY A 42 5.99 13.27 -8.00
CA GLY A 42 6.60 13.03 -6.70
C GLY A 42 5.94 13.86 -5.60
N TYR A 43 5.79 15.17 -5.79
CA TYR A 43 5.08 16.03 -4.84
C TYR A 43 3.61 15.66 -4.68
N TYR A 44 2.94 15.32 -5.76
CA TYR A 44 1.56 14.82 -5.71
C TYR A 44 1.45 13.54 -4.88
N ALA A 45 2.39 12.59 -5.05
CA ALA A 45 2.45 11.36 -4.25
C ALA A 45 2.68 11.66 -2.76
N MET A 46 3.59 12.60 -2.44
CA MET A 46 3.83 13.04 -1.05
C MET A 46 2.59 13.67 -0.42
N GLY A 47 1.85 14.48 -1.17
CA GLY A 47 0.56 15.03 -0.73
C GLY A 47 -0.44 13.92 -0.38
N TRP A 48 -0.58 12.90 -1.23
CA TRP A 48 -1.43 11.75 -0.96
C TRP A 48 -0.94 10.92 0.23
N LEU A 49 0.37 10.78 0.40
CA LEU A 49 0.94 10.09 1.55
C LEU A 49 0.57 10.78 2.86
N LEU A 50 0.62 12.12 2.90
CA LEU A 50 0.18 12.90 4.06
C LEU A 50 -1.32 12.70 4.32
N VAL A 51 -2.16 12.78 3.28
CA VAL A 51 -3.59 12.48 3.40
C VAL A 51 -3.82 11.07 3.97
N ARG A 52 -3.11 10.06 3.48
CA ARG A 52 -3.23 8.68 3.96
C ARG A 52 -2.78 8.53 5.41
N LEU A 53 -1.71 9.21 5.80
CA LEU A 53 -1.20 9.21 7.16
C LEU A 53 -2.25 9.74 8.14
N VAL A 54 -2.81 10.92 7.85
CA VAL A 54 -3.88 11.53 8.66
C VAL A 54 -5.14 10.66 8.66
N TRP A 55 -5.55 10.15 7.48
CA TRP A 55 -6.74 9.31 7.34
C TRP A 55 -6.65 8.01 8.12
N GLY A 56 -5.43 7.52 8.36
CA GLY A 56 -5.19 6.37 9.22
C GLY A 56 -5.53 6.58 10.70
N PHE A 57 -5.67 7.83 11.14
CA PHE A 57 -6.09 8.16 12.51
C PHE A 57 -7.58 8.56 12.59
N VAL A 58 -8.05 9.39 11.64
CA VAL A 58 -9.39 9.98 11.69
C VAL A 58 -10.42 9.26 10.82
N GLY A 59 -9.99 8.42 9.88
CA GLY A 59 -10.85 7.73 8.93
C GLY A 59 -11.75 6.65 9.57
N PRO A 60 -12.55 5.96 8.74
CA PRO A 60 -13.38 4.85 9.19
C PRO A 60 -12.51 3.68 9.69
N ARG A 61 -13.10 2.76 10.47
CA ARG A 61 -12.37 1.63 11.09
C ARG A 61 -11.51 0.86 10.09
N SER A 62 -12.02 0.57 8.88
CA SER A 62 -11.26 -0.14 7.85
C SER A 62 -10.01 0.58 7.33
N ALA A 63 -9.89 1.90 7.55
CA ALA A 63 -8.76 2.72 7.17
C ALA A 63 -7.75 2.95 8.31
N ARG A 64 -8.16 2.72 9.57
CA ARG A 64 -7.35 3.07 10.74
C ARG A 64 -6.20 2.13 10.96
N TRP A 65 -5.03 2.69 11.31
CA TRP A 65 -3.82 1.94 11.64
C TRP A 65 -4.04 0.90 12.74
N ALA A 66 -4.82 1.23 13.77
CA ALA A 66 -5.09 0.35 14.90
C ALA A 66 -5.80 -0.96 14.52
N ASP A 67 -6.63 -0.96 13.46
CA ASP A 67 -7.43 -2.13 13.07
C ASP A 67 -6.58 -3.25 12.43
N PHE A 68 -5.51 -2.87 11.72
CA PHE A 68 -4.70 -3.82 10.95
C PHE A 68 -3.21 -3.81 11.31
N TRP A 69 -2.82 -3.18 12.41
CA TRP A 69 -1.41 -3.13 12.83
C TRP A 69 -0.80 -4.54 12.92
N PRO A 70 0.28 -4.82 12.18
CA PRO A 70 0.86 -6.16 12.10
C PRO A 70 1.74 -6.47 13.33
N THR A 71 1.12 -6.98 14.40
CA THR A 71 1.91 -7.45 15.55
C THR A 71 2.64 -8.76 15.22
N PRO A 72 3.80 -9.05 15.84
CA PRO A 72 4.53 -10.31 15.61
C PRO A 72 3.66 -11.56 15.78
N THR A 73 2.79 -11.55 16.79
CA THR A 73 1.86 -12.66 17.06
C THR A 73 0.88 -12.87 15.91
N ARG A 74 0.31 -11.77 15.37
CA ARG A 74 -0.61 -11.83 14.22
C ARG A 74 0.10 -12.30 12.95
N LEU A 75 1.35 -11.84 12.72
CA LEU A 75 2.16 -12.25 11.57
C LEU A 75 2.47 -13.75 11.60
N ILE A 76 2.94 -14.27 12.75
CA ILE A 76 3.26 -15.68 12.93
C ILE A 76 2.00 -16.56 12.79
N ALA A 77 0.88 -16.16 13.40
CA ALA A 77 -0.38 -16.87 13.28
C ALA A 77 -0.85 -16.94 11.81
N HIS A 78 -0.79 -15.82 11.10
CA HIS A 78 -1.18 -15.76 9.69
C HIS A 78 -0.25 -16.61 8.80
N ALA A 79 1.08 -16.54 8.99
CA ALA A 79 2.03 -17.37 8.27
C ALA A 79 1.76 -18.86 8.48
N ARG A 80 1.50 -19.30 9.72
CA ARG A 80 1.15 -20.68 10.05
C ARG A 80 -0.16 -21.12 9.36
N SER A 81 -1.17 -20.26 9.32
CA SER A 81 -2.45 -20.57 8.66
C SER A 81 -2.30 -20.75 7.14
N LEU A 82 -1.45 -19.95 6.51
CA LEU A 82 -1.13 -20.09 5.09
C LEU A 82 -0.39 -21.39 4.78
N ILE A 83 0.65 -21.72 5.57
CA ILE A 83 1.42 -22.97 5.43
C ILE A 83 0.52 -24.19 5.65
N ALA A 84 -0.43 -24.12 6.59
CA ALA A 84 -1.39 -25.18 6.85
C ALA A 84 -2.50 -25.31 5.78
N GLY A 85 -2.50 -24.44 4.74
CA GLY A 85 -3.53 -24.42 3.70
C GLY A 85 -4.93 -24.04 4.20
N ARG A 86 -5.01 -23.36 5.34
CA ARG A 86 -6.26 -22.93 5.99
C ARG A 86 -6.24 -21.40 6.21
N PRO A 87 -6.23 -20.59 5.13
CA PRO A 87 -6.20 -19.15 5.28
C PRO A 87 -7.46 -18.66 5.99
N GLU A 88 -7.27 -17.84 7.02
CA GLU A 88 -8.39 -17.18 7.68
C GLU A 88 -8.97 -16.11 6.75
N HIS A 89 -10.28 -16.20 6.47
CA HIS A 89 -10.99 -15.13 5.79
C HIS A 89 -11.12 -13.93 6.74
N ARG A 90 -10.50 -12.81 6.37
CA ARG A 90 -10.60 -11.56 7.13
C ARG A 90 -11.15 -10.46 6.24
N LEU A 91 -12.11 -9.72 6.76
CA LEU A 91 -12.55 -8.47 6.15
C LEU A 91 -11.49 -7.39 6.43
N GLY A 92 -10.73 -6.99 5.41
CA GLY A 92 -9.67 -5.99 5.51
C GLY A 92 -8.31 -6.52 5.08
N HIS A 93 -7.24 -5.89 5.59
CA HIS A 93 -5.86 -6.31 5.28
C HIS A 93 -5.49 -7.58 6.06
N SER A 94 -4.88 -8.54 5.38
CA SER A 94 -4.18 -9.62 6.08
C SER A 94 -2.97 -9.06 6.83
N PRO A 95 -2.51 -9.69 7.93
CA PRO A 95 -1.34 -9.21 8.67
C PRO A 95 -0.08 -9.05 7.82
N MET A 96 0.18 -10.00 6.91
CA MET A 96 1.31 -9.91 5.97
C MET A 96 1.11 -8.79 4.95
N GLY A 97 -0.11 -8.65 4.40
CA GLY A 97 -0.45 -7.54 3.51
C GLY A 97 -0.30 -6.18 4.18
N ALA A 98 -0.69 -6.06 5.46
CA ALA A 98 -0.50 -4.86 6.25
C ALA A 98 0.99 -4.51 6.45
N LEU A 99 1.85 -5.50 6.72
CA LEU A 99 3.30 -5.29 6.84
C LEU A 99 3.89 -4.77 5.52
N VAL A 100 3.59 -5.44 4.40
CA VAL A 100 4.08 -5.02 3.07
C VAL A 100 3.59 -3.61 2.74
N MET A 101 2.33 -3.28 3.03
CA MET A 101 1.80 -1.94 2.84
C MET A 101 2.55 -0.89 3.66
N LEU A 102 2.85 -1.14 4.95
CA LEU A 102 3.61 -0.21 5.78
C LEU A 102 5.04 -0.02 5.27
N LEU A 103 5.69 -1.08 4.79
CA LEU A 103 7.01 -1.00 4.17
C LEU A 103 6.98 -0.19 2.87
N MET A 104 5.94 -0.36 2.03
CA MET A 104 5.75 0.47 0.83
C MET A 104 5.55 1.95 1.17
N LEU A 105 4.74 2.27 2.20
CA LEU A 105 4.55 3.65 2.65
C LEU A 105 5.86 4.25 3.16
N LEU A 106 6.66 3.48 3.89
CA LEU A 106 7.98 3.92 4.37
C LEU A 106 8.95 4.15 3.20
N ALA A 107 9.04 3.21 2.26
CA ALA A 107 9.90 3.35 1.08
C ALA A 107 9.49 4.58 0.24
N MET A 108 8.18 4.79 0.04
CA MET A 108 7.66 5.95 -0.66
C MET A 108 7.94 7.27 0.09
N PHE A 109 7.87 7.26 1.42
CA PHE A 109 8.24 8.42 2.24
C PHE A 109 9.72 8.75 2.10
N ILE A 110 10.60 7.74 2.15
CA ILE A 110 12.05 7.92 1.99
C ILE A 110 12.36 8.43 0.58
N ALA A 111 11.77 7.84 -0.46
CA ALA A 111 11.93 8.28 -1.84
C ALA A 111 11.46 9.74 -2.03
N GLY A 112 10.27 10.08 -1.51
CA GLY A 112 9.75 11.45 -1.60
C GLY A 112 10.59 12.45 -0.83
N LEU A 113 11.06 12.10 0.36
CA LEU A 113 11.90 12.99 1.18
C LEU A 113 13.28 13.21 0.55
N SER A 114 13.92 12.16 0.04
CA SER A 114 15.21 12.27 -0.65
C SER A 114 15.09 13.05 -1.98
N GLY A 115 14.01 12.81 -2.75
CA GLY A 115 13.71 13.59 -3.95
C GLY A 115 13.50 15.07 -3.63
N TRP A 116 12.67 15.38 -2.63
CA TRP A 116 12.49 16.75 -2.16
C TRP A 116 13.81 17.39 -1.70
N ALA A 117 14.66 16.63 -1.00
CA ALA A 117 15.93 17.14 -0.50
C ALA A 117 16.90 17.49 -1.65
N MET A 118 16.88 16.75 -2.75
CA MET A 118 17.69 17.07 -3.94
C MET A 118 17.23 18.35 -4.66
N GLU A 119 15.92 18.62 -4.66
CA GLU A 119 15.34 19.77 -5.37
C GLU A 119 15.38 21.05 -4.54
N GLU A 120 15.18 20.99 -3.21
CA GLU A 120 14.87 22.16 -2.39
C GLU A 120 15.97 22.49 -1.35
N VAL A 121 16.98 21.64 -1.16
CA VAL A 121 18.00 21.85 -0.13
C VAL A 121 19.35 22.18 -0.75
N ASP A 122 19.64 23.48 -0.91
CA ASP A 122 20.89 23.98 -1.50
C ASP A 122 22.17 23.40 -0.87
N ALA A 123 22.13 23.11 0.45
CA ALA A 123 23.26 22.53 1.18
C ALA A 123 23.62 21.10 0.73
N LEU A 124 22.73 20.44 0.00
CA LEU A 124 22.93 19.10 -0.55
C LEU A 124 23.31 19.11 -2.03
N TRP A 125 23.45 20.30 -2.62
CA TRP A 125 23.80 20.43 -4.02
C TRP A 125 25.18 19.83 -4.31
N GLY A 126 25.22 18.88 -5.24
CA GLY A 126 26.43 18.11 -5.56
C GLY A 126 26.74 16.95 -4.62
N ALA A 127 25.90 16.65 -3.64
CA ALA A 127 26.02 15.46 -2.80
C ALA A 127 25.38 14.25 -3.50
N ASP A 128 26.08 13.10 -3.58
CA ASP A 128 25.58 11.90 -4.24
C ASP A 128 24.65 11.06 -3.35
N TRP A 129 24.76 11.18 -2.04
CA TRP A 129 24.01 10.31 -1.12
C TRP A 129 22.47 10.47 -1.18
N PRO A 130 21.87 11.67 -1.43
CA PRO A 130 20.40 11.74 -1.54
C PRO A 130 19.88 10.98 -2.74
N LEU A 131 20.60 11.02 -3.88
CA LEU A 131 20.28 10.24 -5.06
C LEU A 131 20.35 8.74 -4.78
N GLN A 132 21.44 8.28 -4.12
CA GLN A 132 21.58 6.85 -3.75
C GLN A 132 20.45 6.39 -2.84
N VAL A 133 20.06 7.20 -1.84
CA VAL A 133 18.92 6.91 -0.95
C VAL A 133 17.62 6.83 -1.74
N HIS A 134 17.41 7.77 -2.69
CA HIS A 134 16.23 7.78 -3.56
C HIS A 134 16.14 6.49 -4.39
N GLU A 135 17.21 6.15 -5.08
CA GLU A 135 17.27 4.95 -5.93
C GLU A 135 17.03 3.66 -5.13
N ILE A 136 17.70 3.50 -3.99
CA ILE A 136 17.51 2.33 -3.10
C ILE A 136 16.05 2.25 -2.61
N ALA A 137 15.45 3.38 -2.25
CA ALA A 137 14.06 3.42 -1.80
C ALA A 137 13.09 3.05 -2.93
N VAL A 138 13.32 3.54 -4.15
CA VAL A 138 12.49 3.25 -5.33
C VAL A 138 12.64 1.79 -5.77
N ASP A 139 13.84 1.23 -5.79
CA ASP A 139 14.07 -0.18 -6.11
C ASP A 139 13.45 -1.11 -5.05
N SER A 140 13.56 -0.74 -3.78
CA SER A 140 12.88 -1.44 -2.69
C SER A 140 11.35 -1.38 -2.85
N LEU A 141 10.83 -0.23 -3.26
CA LEU A 141 9.40 -0.04 -3.52
C LEU A 141 8.94 -0.93 -4.68
N LEU A 142 9.71 -1.05 -5.77
CA LEU A 142 9.40 -1.96 -6.88
C LEU A 142 9.27 -3.40 -6.40
N VAL A 143 10.25 -3.89 -5.64
CA VAL A 143 10.22 -5.26 -5.09
C VAL A 143 8.98 -5.46 -4.21
N LEU A 144 8.68 -4.50 -3.33
CA LEU A 144 7.52 -4.55 -2.46
C LEU A 144 6.20 -4.51 -3.24
N VAL A 145 6.11 -3.73 -4.31
CA VAL A 145 4.93 -3.68 -5.21
C VAL A 145 4.73 -5.03 -5.90
N CYS A 146 5.80 -5.64 -6.41
CA CYS A 146 5.72 -6.98 -7.00
C CYS A 146 5.23 -8.01 -5.98
N LEU A 147 5.79 -8.01 -4.76
CA LEU A 147 5.35 -8.89 -3.68
C LEU A 147 3.90 -8.63 -3.29
N HIS A 148 3.47 -7.37 -3.24
CA HIS A 148 2.08 -6.99 -2.96
C HIS A 148 1.11 -7.55 -4.00
N ILE A 149 1.44 -7.41 -5.28
CA ILE A 149 0.59 -7.92 -6.38
C ILE A 149 0.50 -9.44 -6.31
N VAL A 150 1.65 -10.13 -6.16
CA VAL A 150 1.69 -11.60 -6.06
C VAL A 150 0.89 -12.08 -4.85
N ALA A 151 1.05 -11.45 -3.69
CA ALA A 151 0.31 -11.79 -2.48
C ALA A 151 -1.20 -11.56 -2.66
N ALA A 152 -1.61 -10.44 -3.26
CA ALA A 152 -3.02 -10.14 -3.51
C ALA A 152 -3.66 -11.15 -4.47
N LEU A 153 -2.96 -11.57 -5.53
CA LEU A 153 -3.42 -12.60 -6.46
C LEU A 153 -3.49 -13.97 -5.78
N PHE A 154 -2.47 -14.33 -5.02
CA PHE A 154 -2.43 -15.58 -4.28
C PHE A 154 -3.54 -15.70 -3.23
N GLU A 155 -3.72 -14.66 -2.39
CA GLU A 155 -4.83 -14.61 -1.43
C GLU A 155 -6.19 -14.62 -2.15
N SER A 156 -6.34 -13.93 -3.28
CA SER A 156 -7.56 -13.96 -4.09
C SER A 156 -7.91 -15.36 -4.54
N PHE A 157 -6.92 -16.13 -4.97
CA PHE A 157 -7.11 -17.51 -5.39
C PHE A 157 -7.49 -18.42 -4.20
N LEU A 158 -6.78 -18.32 -3.08
CA LEU A 158 -7.05 -19.11 -1.89
C LEU A 158 -8.43 -18.83 -1.28
N LEU A 159 -8.81 -17.56 -1.19
CA LEU A 159 -10.06 -17.11 -0.56
C LEU A 159 -11.25 -17.16 -1.52
N ARG A 160 -11.02 -17.43 -2.82
CA ARG A 160 -12.02 -17.34 -3.88
C ARG A 160 -12.77 -15.99 -3.85
N ASP A 161 -12.03 -14.90 -3.57
CA ASP A 161 -12.52 -13.53 -3.49
C ASP A 161 -11.57 -12.61 -4.26
N ASN A 162 -12.08 -11.83 -5.22
CA ASN A 162 -11.24 -10.99 -6.08
C ASN A 162 -10.78 -9.73 -5.34
N LEU A 163 -9.60 -9.79 -4.69
CA LEU A 163 -9.04 -8.69 -3.91
C LEU A 163 -8.71 -7.45 -4.78
N PRO A 164 -8.07 -7.58 -5.96
CA PRO A 164 -7.85 -6.43 -6.85
C PRO A 164 -9.16 -5.73 -7.23
N LEU A 165 -10.19 -6.48 -7.62
CA LEU A 165 -11.50 -5.93 -7.97
C LEU A 165 -12.16 -5.25 -6.76
N SER A 166 -11.94 -5.76 -5.56
CA SER A 166 -12.49 -5.16 -4.34
C SER A 166 -11.96 -3.74 -4.10
N MET A 167 -10.72 -3.45 -4.50
CA MET A 167 -10.15 -2.11 -4.42
C MET A 167 -10.81 -1.14 -5.43
N LEU A 168 -11.20 -1.62 -6.60
CA LEU A 168 -11.92 -0.81 -7.59
C LEU A 168 -13.37 -0.57 -7.20
N THR A 169 -14.08 -1.61 -6.74
CA THR A 169 -15.51 -1.54 -6.42
C THR A 169 -15.80 -1.03 -5.01
N GLY A 170 -14.86 -1.14 -4.11
CA GLY A 170 -15.02 -0.86 -2.68
C GLY A 170 -15.72 -1.99 -1.91
N ARG A 171 -16.06 -3.10 -2.56
CA ARG A 171 -16.88 -4.18 -1.98
C ARG A 171 -16.08 -5.48 -1.87
N ARG A 172 -16.34 -6.23 -0.79
CA ARG A 172 -15.81 -7.58 -0.61
C ARG A 172 -16.94 -8.57 -0.31
N ARG A 173 -16.66 -9.83 -0.60
CA ARG A 173 -17.55 -10.93 -0.24
C ARG A 173 -17.54 -11.11 1.28
N ARG A 174 -18.73 -11.18 1.90
CA ARG A 174 -18.90 -11.52 3.31
C ARG A 174 -19.28 -12.98 3.43
N LEU A 175 -18.62 -13.71 4.32
CA LEU A 175 -19.00 -15.05 4.71
C LEU A 175 -19.95 -15.01 5.92
N PRO A 176 -20.79 -16.05 6.13
CA PRO A 176 -21.71 -16.11 7.27
C PRO A 176 -21.00 -16.00 8.63
N ASP A 177 -19.76 -16.48 8.71
CA ASP A 177 -18.98 -16.53 9.95
C ASP A 177 -18.15 -15.24 10.21
N ASP A 178 -18.22 -14.24 9.31
CA ASP A 178 -17.53 -12.99 9.54
C ASP A 178 -18.18 -12.20 10.70
N PRO A 179 -17.39 -11.61 11.62
CA PRO A 179 -17.92 -10.89 12.77
C PRO A 179 -18.77 -9.69 12.33
N PRO A 180 -19.87 -9.39 13.05
CA PRO A 180 -20.65 -8.17 12.82
C PRO A 180 -19.76 -6.94 13.04
N ARG A 181 -19.93 -5.90 12.21
CA ARG A 181 -19.21 -4.61 12.33
C ARG A 181 -19.99 -3.61 13.15
#